data_d0272053c33cb054319575714cc57423
#
_entry.id   d0272053c33cb054319575714cc57423
#
_cell.length_a   1.000
_cell.length_b   1.000
_cell.length_c   1.000
_cell.angle_alpha   90.00
_cell.angle_beta   90.00
_cell.angle_gamma   90.00
#
_symmetry.space_group_name_H-M   'P 1'
#
loop_
_entity.id
_entity.type
_entity.pdbx_description
1 polymer ?
#
loop_
_entity_poly.entity_id
_entity_poly.type
_entity_poly.pdbx_seq_one_letter_code
_entity_poly.pdbx_strand_id
1 'polypeptide(L)' 'MEERKHWWNGKWGRIARKDVYLRVSGDQWLVEQRAGGADGVSNFFEYDSEDGALDAARALLPGPDEWRELSPRPPAR' A
#
# COMPACT_ATOMS: atom_id res chain seq x y z
N MET A 1 -5.82 6.94 -11.32
CA MET A 1 -5.40 5.74 -10.58
C MET A 1 -6.27 5.60 -9.35
N GLU A 2 -6.88 4.46 -9.17
CA GLU A 2 -7.80 4.22 -8.07
C GLU A 2 -7.12 3.44 -6.96
N GLU A 3 -7.21 3.94 -5.72
CA GLU A 3 -6.72 3.22 -4.55
C GLU A 3 -7.76 2.18 -4.13
N ARG A 4 -7.35 0.92 -4.10
CA ARG A 4 -8.24 -0.19 -3.76
C ARG A 4 -8.08 -0.61 -2.31
N LYS A 5 -6.85 -0.62 -1.82
CA LYS A 5 -6.55 -0.98 -0.43
C LYS A 5 -5.37 -0.19 0.07
N HIS A 6 -5.36 0.03 1.38
CA HIS A 6 -4.26 0.71 2.06
C HIS A 6 -4.03 0.04 3.41
N TRP A 7 -2.81 -0.38 3.65
CA TRP A 7 -2.41 -0.94 4.96
C TRP A 7 -1.37 -0.04 5.60
N TRP A 8 -1.47 0.09 6.90
CA TRP A 8 -0.55 0.88 7.71
C TRP A 8 -0.06 0.04 8.88
N ASN A 9 1.24 0.15 9.21
CA ASN A 9 1.86 -0.66 10.27
C ASN A 9 1.55 -0.19 11.69
N GLY A 10 0.70 0.80 11.88
CA GLY A 10 0.33 1.29 13.19
C GLY A 10 1.35 2.18 13.86
N LYS A 11 2.43 2.54 13.18
CA LYS A 11 3.49 3.37 13.72
C LYS A 11 3.57 4.71 13.02
N TRP A 12 4.10 5.70 13.72
CA TRP A 12 4.23 7.07 13.23
C TRP A 12 5.70 7.46 13.08
N GLY A 13 5.95 8.47 12.27
CA GLY A 13 7.25 9.08 12.13
C GLY A 13 8.05 8.58 10.95
N ARG A 14 9.12 9.32 10.63
CA ARG A 14 9.94 9.08 9.43
C ARG A 14 10.62 7.72 9.40
N ILE A 15 10.96 7.19 10.56
CA ILE A 15 11.71 5.93 10.63
C ILE A 15 10.77 4.76 10.78
N ALA A 16 9.70 4.90 11.56
CA ALA A 16 8.87 3.78 11.97
C ALA A 16 7.67 3.56 11.07
N ARG A 17 7.10 4.61 10.47
CA ARG A 17 5.87 4.49 9.68
C ARG A 17 6.11 3.78 8.36
N LYS A 18 5.25 2.81 8.07
CA LYS A 18 5.24 2.11 6.79
C LYS A 18 3.81 1.99 6.29
N ASP A 19 3.64 2.17 5.00
CA ASP A 19 2.35 2.03 4.34
C ASP A 19 2.50 1.15 3.11
N VAL A 20 1.47 0.38 2.80
CA VAL A 20 1.37 -0.40 1.57
C VAL A 20 0.06 -0.05 0.90
N TYR A 21 0.11 0.26 -0.38
CA TYR A 21 -1.06 0.65 -1.17
C TYR A 21 -1.25 -0.32 -2.32
N LEU A 22 -2.50 -0.68 -2.58
CA LEU A 22 -2.90 -1.41 -3.79
C LEU A 22 -3.73 -0.46 -4.64
N ARG A 23 -3.26 -0.18 -5.84
CA ARG A 23 -3.93 0.73 -6.77
C ARG A 23 -4.14 0.07 -8.12
N VAL A 24 -5.14 0.53 -8.84
CA VAL A 24 -5.43 0.07 -10.20
C VAL A 24 -5.52 1.26 -11.15
N SER A 25 -4.98 1.08 -12.34
CA SER A 25 -5.07 2.06 -13.42
C SER A 25 -5.26 1.30 -14.73
N GLY A 26 -6.47 1.33 -15.27
CA GLY A 26 -6.80 0.50 -16.43
C GLY A 26 -6.63 -0.97 -16.10
N ASP A 27 -5.78 -1.66 -16.86
CA ASP A 27 -5.51 -3.09 -16.65
C ASP A 27 -4.28 -3.34 -15.77
N GLN A 28 -3.63 -2.28 -15.31
CA GLN A 28 -2.43 -2.39 -14.50
C GLN A 28 -2.74 -2.31 -13.01
N TRP A 29 -2.18 -3.24 -12.26
CA TRP A 29 -2.26 -3.24 -10.80
C TRP A 29 -0.92 -2.82 -10.24
N LEU A 30 -0.94 -1.86 -9.31
CA LEU A 30 0.27 -1.30 -8.72
C LEU A 30 0.26 -1.51 -7.21
N VAL A 31 1.41 -1.97 -6.70
CA VAL A 31 1.64 -2.02 -5.26
C VAL A 31 2.71 -0.99 -4.93
N GLU A 32 2.39 -0.09 -4.02
CA GLU A 32 3.36 0.89 -3.51
C GLU A 32 3.72 0.53 -2.08
N GLN A 33 5.00 0.38 -1.82
CA GLN A 33 5.53 0.25 -0.46
C GLN A 33 6.19 1.57 -0.11
N ARG A 34 5.67 2.27 0.90
CA ARG A 34 6.19 3.56 1.34
C ARG A 34 6.71 3.45 2.76
N ALA A 35 7.92 3.95 3.00
CA ALA A 35 8.52 4.03 4.32
C ALA A 35 8.78 5.48 4.66
N GLY A 36 8.38 5.91 5.87
CA GLY A 36 8.64 7.26 6.34
C GLY A 36 7.51 8.27 6.17
N GLY A 37 6.31 7.79 5.81
CA GLY A 37 5.15 8.66 5.64
C GLY A 37 5.16 9.44 4.33
N ALA A 38 4.51 10.60 4.29
CA ALA A 38 4.30 11.37 3.07
C ALA A 38 5.61 11.80 2.40
N ASP A 39 6.64 12.10 3.19
CA ASP A 39 7.95 12.52 2.70
C ASP A 39 8.94 11.36 2.60
N GLY A 40 8.45 10.13 2.74
CA GLY A 40 9.28 8.95 2.73
C GLY A 40 9.64 8.45 1.34
N VAL A 41 10.32 7.31 1.32
CA VAL A 41 10.74 6.65 0.09
C VAL A 41 9.71 5.61 -0.31
N SER A 42 9.36 5.57 -1.60
CA SER A 42 8.40 4.61 -2.15
C SER A 42 9.07 3.69 -3.15
N ASN A 43 8.66 2.43 -3.12
CA ASN A 43 8.97 1.45 -4.16
C ASN A 43 7.65 1.04 -4.81
N PHE A 44 7.67 0.86 -6.13
CA PHE A 44 6.48 0.51 -6.91
C PHE A 44 6.70 -0.80 -7.63
N PHE A 45 5.67 -1.65 -7.62
CA PHE A 45 5.69 -2.93 -8.30
C PHE A 45 4.42 -3.07 -9.14
N GLU A 46 4.57 -3.51 -10.38
CA GLU A 46 3.45 -3.66 -11.32
C GLU A 46 3.06 -5.12 -11.48
N TYR A 47 1.76 -5.36 -11.59
CA TYR A 47 1.19 -6.70 -11.75
C TYR A 47 0.07 -6.68 -12.79
N ASP A 48 -0.14 -7.81 -13.46
CA ASP A 48 -1.16 -7.95 -14.49
C ASP A 48 -2.54 -8.30 -13.92
N SER A 49 -2.61 -8.72 -12.66
CA SER A 49 -3.87 -9.15 -12.06
C SER A 49 -3.98 -8.67 -10.62
N GLU A 50 -5.23 -8.54 -10.16
CA GLU A 50 -5.52 -8.20 -8.77
C GLU A 50 -4.96 -9.25 -7.82
N ASP A 51 -5.15 -10.53 -8.13
CA ASP A 51 -4.68 -11.62 -7.27
C ASP A 51 -3.18 -11.57 -7.06
N GLY A 52 -2.41 -11.38 -8.14
CA GLY A 52 -0.97 -11.26 -8.06
C GLY A 52 -0.53 -10.06 -7.25
N ALA A 53 -1.16 -8.92 -7.49
CA ALA A 53 -0.85 -7.69 -6.75
C ALA A 53 -1.21 -7.82 -5.27
N LEU A 54 -2.36 -8.42 -4.97
CA LEU A 54 -2.81 -8.61 -3.59
C LEU A 54 -1.88 -9.53 -2.82
N ASP A 55 -1.45 -10.65 -3.43
CA ASP A 55 -0.49 -11.56 -2.81
C ASP A 55 0.84 -10.86 -2.54
N ALA A 56 1.31 -10.05 -3.49
CA ALA A 56 2.53 -9.29 -3.32
C ALA A 56 2.41 -8.25 -2.20
N ALA A 57 1.28 -7.55 -2.15
CA ALA A 57 1.04 -6.57 -1.09
C ALA A 57 1.04 -7.24 0.29
N ARG A 58 0.36 -8.37 0.43
CA ARG A 58 0.31 -9.12 1.69
C ARG A 58 1.69 -9.61 2.12
N ALA A 59 2.53 -9.96 1.17
CA ALA A 59 3.91 -10.39 1.46
C ALA A 59 4.76 -9.26 2.06
N LEU A 60 4.36 -8.01 1.86
CA LEU A 60 5.06 -6.85 2.42
C LEU A 60 4.59 -6.48 3.83
N LEU A 61 3.59 -7.18 4.36
CA LEU A 61 3.00 -6.87 5.66
C LEU A 61 3.57 -7.66 6.86
N PRO A 62 4.42 -8.69 6.69
CA PRO A 62 4.84 -9.52 7.82
C PRO A 62 5.71 -8.75 8.82
N GLY A 63 5.94 -9.39 9.97
CA GLY A 63 6.80 -8.86 11.01
C GLY A 63 6.03 -8.56 12.28
N PRO A 64 6.69 -7.92 13.27
CA PRO A 64 6.09 -7.65 14.56
C PRO A 64 5.10 -6.49 14.56
N ASP A 65 4.95 -5.80 13.45
CA ASP A 65 4.07 -4.63 13.36
C ASP A 65 2.59 -5.03 13.35
N GLU A 66 1.76 -4.20 13.93
CA GLU A 66 0.32 -4.36 13.93
C GLU A 66 -0.26 -3.69 12.69
N TRP A 67 -0.25 -4.40 11.57
CA TRP A 67 -0.78 -3.87 10.32
C TRP A 67 -2.29 -3.72 10.38
N ARG A 68 -2.77 -2.57 9.91
CA ARG A 68 -4.19 -2.25 9.85
C ARG A 68 -4.59 -1.93 8.43
N GLU A 69 -5.70 -2.51 7.99
CA GLU A 69 -6.26 -2.15 6.69
C GLU A 69 -7.11 -0.90 6.89
N LEU A 70 -6.76 0.17 6.15
CA LEU A 70 -7.51 1.41 6.17
C LEU A 70 -8.47 1.45 4.99
N SER A 71 -9.64 2.04 5.17
CA SER A 71 -10.57 2.19 4.07
C SER A 71 -9.99 3.15 3.02
N PRO A 72 -10.10 2.82 1.72
CA PRO A 72 -9.70 3.75 0.68
C PRO A 72 -10.47 5.06 0.80
N ARG A 73 -9.80 6.17 0.46
CA ARG A 73 -10.47 7.46 0.44
C ARG A 73 -11.52 7.45 -0.67
N PRO A 74 -12.79 7.81 -0.37
CA PRO A 74 -13.80 7.87 -1.41
C PRO A 74 -13.44 8.94 -2.46
N PRO A 75 -13.89 8.75 -3.72
CA PRO A 75 -13.66 9.74 -4.75
C PRO A 75 -14.23 11.10 -4.36
N ALA A 76 -13.54 12.15 -4.76
CA ALA A 76 -14.06 13.51 -4.55
C ALA A 76 -15.35 13.68 -5.36
N ARG A 77 -16.31 14.37 -4.78
CA ARG A 77 -17.59 14.66 -5.43
C ARG A 77 -17.61 16.07 -5.97
#